data_af844a7967acc06577c6e01e6c221116
#
_entry.id   af844a7967acc06577c6e01e6c221116
#
_cell.length_a   1.000
_cell.length_b   1.000
_cell.length_c   1.000
_cell.angle_alpha   90.00
_cell.angle_beta   90.00
_cell.angle_gamma   90.00
#
_symmetry.space_group_name_H-M   'P 1'
#
loop_
_entity.id
_entity.type
_entity.pdbx_description
1 polymer ?
#
loop_
_entity_poly.entity_id
_entity_poly.type
_entity_poly.pdbx_seq_one_letter_code
_entity_poly.pdbx_strand_id
1 'polypeptide(L)'
;VFARLLALPDETVMRVLALVMAETLAAGSSLVEAAGVVIGPDVARWWTADDTFLDLVRNRTAVNALLGEVAGKAVADANVSETAKVQKKIVRDCLRGEGRERVEGFLPRYMAFPIGGYDPNKTLQIASDWEAIKPLFTRE
;
A
#
# COMPACT_ATOMS: atom_id res chain seq x y z
N VAL A 1 18.09 -29.63 2.79
CA VAL A 1 17.60 -28.37 2.21
C VAL A 1 18.47 -27.96 1.03
N PHE A 2 19.82 -27.79 1.21
CA PHE A 2 20.74 -27.29 0.20
C PHE A 2 20.74 -28.14 -1.10
N ALA A 3 20.83 -29.46 -0.99
CA ALA A 3 20.80 -30.36 -2.15
C ALA A 3 19.49 -30.25 -2.98
N ARG A 4 18.37 -29.91 -2.34
CA ARG A 4 17.11 -29.64 -3.05
C ARG A 4 17.14 -28.33 -3.81
N LEU A 5 17.76 -27.30 -3.25
CA LEU A 5 17.93 -26.00 -3.93
C LEU A 5 18.81 -26.13 -5.18
N LEU A 6 19.89 -26.90 -5.09
CA LEU A 6 20.79 -27.15 -6.24
C LEU A 6 20.12 -27.90 -7.41
N ALA A 7 19.04 -28.63 -7.13
CA ALA A 7 18.30 -29.35 -8.16
C ALA A 7 17.19 -28.51 -8.84
N LEU A 8 16.95 -27.28 -8.36
CA LEU A 8 15.94 -26.38 -8.90
C LEU A 8 16.52 -25.57 -10.08
N PRO A 9 15.67 -25.21 -11.06
CA PRO A 9 16.03 -24.22 -12.08
C PRO A 9 16.39 -22.87 -11.43
N ASP A 10 17.34 -22.14 -12.01
CA ASP A 10 17.80 -20.84 -11.52
C ASP A 10 16.67 -19.85 -11.22
N GLU A 11 15.67 -19.80 -12.09
CA GLU A 11 14.49 -18.94 -11.85
C GLU A 11 13.76 -19.28 -10.55
N THR A 12 13.64 -20.58 -10.24
CA THR A 12 12.99 -21.03 -9.01
C THR A 12 13.87 -20.72 -7.80
N VAL A 13 15.19 -20.88 -7.91
CA VAL A 13 16.14 -20.49 -6.86
C VAL A 13 16.02 -18.99 -6.59
N MET A 14 15.99 -18.15 -7.62
CA MET A 14 15.84 -16.71 -7.49
C MET A 14 14.51 -16.31 -6.82
N ARG A 15 13.41 -17.00 -7.12
CA ARG A 15 12.13 -16.78 -6.44
C ARG A 15 12.18 -17.14 -4.96
N VAL A 16 12.84 -18.24 -4.60
CA VAL A 16 13.03 -18.62 -3.18
C VAL A 16 13.89 -17.59 -2.46
N LEU A 17 14.98 -17.14 -3.06
CA LEU A 17 15.84 -16.09 -2.50
C LEU A 17 15.06 -14.77 -2.32
N ALA A 18 14.29 -14.36 -3.32
CA ALA A 18 13.47 -13.15 -3.23
C ALA A 18 12.44 -13.24 -2.08
N LEU A 19 11.78 -14.40 -1.90
CA LEU A 19 10.86 -14.64 -0.80
C LEU A 19 11.56 -14.53 0.56
N VAL A 20 12.70 -15.20 0.73
CA VAL A 20 13.47 -15.16 1.97
C VAL A 20 13.96 -13.75 2.27
N MET A 21 14.43 -13.02 1.26
CA MET A 21 14.82 -11.62 1.43
C MET A 21 13.63 -10.73 1.81
N ALA A 22 12.48 -10.91 1.18
CA ALA A 22 11.27 -10.14 1.52
C ALA A 22 10.85 -10.35 2.98
N GLU A 23 10.99 -11.57 3.50
CA GLU A 23 10.71 -11.90 4.92
C GLU A 23 11.68 -11.25 5.90
N THR A 24 12.88 -10.89 5.46
CA THR A 24 13.88 -10.19 6.29
C THR A 24 13.70 -8.68 6.31
N LEU A 25 12.91 -8.13 5.38
CA LEU A 25 12.67 -6.70 5.26
C LEU A 25 11.46 -6.30 6.11
N ALA A 26 11.67 -5.43 7.09
CA ALA A 26 10.57 -4.91 7.88
C ALA A 26 9.69 -3.97 7.04
N ALA A 27 8.39 -4.27 6.95
CA ALA A 27 7.43 -3.37 6.32
C ALA A 27 7.46 -1.99 6.99
N GLY A 28 7.50 -0.93 6.19
CA GLY A 28 7.61 0.45 6.67
C GLY A 28 9.03 0.84 7.12
N SER A 29 10.05 0.03 6.84
CA SER A 29 11.44 0.45 7.05
C SER A 29 11.89 1.42 5.96
N SER A 30 12.82 2.33 6.31
CA SER A 30 13.41 3.28 5.35
C SER A 30 14.05 2.59 4.13
N LEU A 31 14.59 1.39 4.32
CA LEU A 31 15.17 0.59 3.24
C LEU A 31 14.10 0.14 2.24
N VAL A 32 12.95 -0.38 2.71
CA VAL A 32 11.86 -0.83 1.85
C VAL A 32 11.27 0.36 1.09
N GLU A 33 11.13 1.50 1.74
CA GLU A 33 10.62 2.71 1.10
C GLU A 33 11.57 3.25 0.04
N ALA A 34 12.86 3.35 0.37
CA ALA A 34 13.87 3.79 -0.59
C ALA A 34 13.91 2.87 -1.81
N ALA A 35 13.92 1.55 -1.60
CA ALA A 35 13.86 0.57 -2.68
C ALA A 35 12.58 0.71 -3.51
N GLY A 36 11.43 0.90 -2.86
CA GLY A 36 10.15 1.09 -3.53
C GLY A 36 10.11 2.34 -4.40
N VAL A 37 10.67 3.45 -3.91
CA VAL A 37 10.77 4.71 -4.69
C VAL A 37 11.67 4.53 -5.91
N VAL A 38 12.82 3.84 -5.76
CA VAL A 38 13.76 3.61 -6.88
C VAL A 38 13.20 2.65 -7.92
N ILE A 39 12.60 1.54 -7.47
CA ILE A 39 12.09 0.50 -8.36
C ILE A 39 10.76 0.93 -9.00
N GLY A 40 9.95 1.72 -8.29
CA GLY A 40 8.64 2.18 -8.75
C GLY A 40 7.67 1.02 -9.07
N PRO A 41 7.48 0.03 -8.16
CA PRO A 41 6.64 -1.11 -8.46
C PRO A 41 5.19 -0.69 -8.65
N ASP A 42 4.55 -1.22 -9.69
CA ASP A 42 3.10 -1.09 -9.87
C ASP A 42 2.37 -2.10 -8.97
N VAL A 43 2.15 -1.71 -7.72
CA VAL A 43 1.53 -2.58 -6.70
C VAL A 43 0.10 -2.96 -7.09
N ALA A 44 -0.62 -2.12 -7.83
CA ALA A 44 -1.99 -2.40 -8.28
C ALA A 44 -2.08 -3.62 -9.21
N ARG A 45 -0.97 -4.06 -9.81
CA ARG A 45 -0.93 -5.31 -10.62
C ARG A 45 -1.06 -6.58 -9.79
N TRP A 46 -0.71 -6.52 -8.51
CA TRP A 46 -0.63 -7.71 -7.65
C TRP A 46 -1.54 -7.64 -6.44
N TRP A 47 -2.11 -6.46 -6.17
CA TRP A 47 -2.97 -6.27 -5.02
C TRP A 47 -4.19 -5.40 -5.37
N THR A 48 -5.34 -5.77 -4.83
CA THR A 48 -6.57 -5.01 -4.92
C THR A 48 -7.23 -4.93 -3.55
N ALA A 49 -7.86 -3.79 -3.26
CA ALA A 49 -8.61 -3.63 -2.02
C ALA A 49 -9.85 -4.54 -2.02
N ASP A 50 -9.88 -5.48 -1.08
CA ASP A 50 -10.96 -6.45 -0.87
C ASP A 50 -11.68 -6.23 0.47
N ASP A 51 -12.63 -7.09 0.77
CA ASP A 51 -13.35 -7.05 2.04
C ASP A 51 -12.44 -7.31 3.24
N THR A 52 -11.45 -8.19 3.09
CA THR A 52 -10.48 -8.51 4.14
C THR A 52 -9.69 -7.27 4.51
N PHE A 53 -9.20 -6.55 3.50
CA PHE A 53 -8.52 -5.27 3.71
C PHE A 53 -9.41 -4.26 4.43
N LEU A 54 -10.63 -4.06 3.95
CA LEU A 54 -11.56 -3.12 4.57
C LEU A 54 -11.89 -3.47 6.02
N ASP A 55 -11.99 -4.75 6.36
CA ASP A 55 -12.27 -5.21 7.71
C ASP A 55 -11.09 -4.97 8.67
N LEU A 56 -9.86 -5.01 8.17
CA LEU A 56 -8.65 -4.69 8.93
C LEU A 56 -8.52 -3.20 9.27
N VAL A 57 -9.05 -2.30 8.44
CA VAL A 57 -9.00 -0.86 8.71
C VAL A 57 -9.98 -0.50 9.82
N ARG A 58 -9.51 -0.33 11.05
CA ARG A 58 -10.35 -0.05 12.24
C ARG A 58 -10.41 1.43 12.64
N ASN A 59 -9.39 2.20 12.28
CA ASN A 59 -9.33 3.62 12.63
C ASN A 59 -10.33 4.42 11.80
N ARG A 60 -11.25 5.13 12.47
CA ARG A 60 -12.32 5.91 11.83
C ARG A 60 -11.77 7.02 10.92
N THR A 61 -10.71 7.70 11.34
CA THR A 61 -10.07 8.75 10.55
C THR A 61 -9.50 8.17 9.25
N ALA A 62 -8.85 7.00 9.33
CA ALA A 62 -8.35 6.30 8.15
C ALA A 62 -9.49 5.86 7.22
N VAL A 63 -10.60 5.33 7.77
CA VAL A 63 -11.76 4.95 6.95
C VAL A 63 -12.36 6.15 6.23
N ASN A 64 -12.49 7.30 6.91
CA ASN A 64 -13.01 8.51 6.28
C ASN A 64 -12.05 9.07 5.21
N ALA A 65 -10.74 9.01 5.45
CA ALA A 65 -9.75 9.40 4.46
C ALA A 65 -9.77 8.47 3.23
N LEU A 66 -9.88 7.16 3.43
CA LEU A 66 -10.10 6.19 2.34
C LEU A 66 -11.36 6.49 1.54
N LEU A 67 -12.46 6.84 2.23
CA LEU A 67 -13.69 7.26 1.57
C LEU A 67 -13.47 8.50 0.70
N GLY A 68 -12.69 9.46 1.19
CA GLY A 68 -12.33 10.67 0.42
C GLY A 68 -11.50 10.37 -0.82
N GLU A 69 -10.61 9.38 -0.76
CA GLU A 69 -9.79 8.97 -1.91
C GLU A 69 -10.59 8.20 -2.95
N VAL A 70 -11.51 7.33 -2.52
CA VAL A 70 -12.28 6.47 -3.42
C VAL A 70 -13.53 7.16 -3.96
N ALA A 71 -14.28 7.85 -3.12
CA ALA A 71 -15.57 8.44 -3.48
C ALA A 71 -15.54 9.97 -3.64
N GLY A 72 -14.39 10.59 -3.36
CA GLY A 72 -14.21 12.04 -3.38
C GLY A 72 -14.48 12.73 -2.04
N LYS A 73 -13.83 13.90 -1.88
CA LYS A 73 -13.89 14.68 -0.62
C LYS A 73 -15.32 15.06 -0.21
N ALA A 74 -16.16 15.46 -1.14
CA ALA A 74 -17.53 15.85 -0.85
C ALA A 74 -18.34 14.71 -0.22
N VAL A 75 -18.15 13.47 -0.71
CA VAL A 75 -18.81 12.29 -0.13
C VAL A 75 -18.26 11.99 1.26
N ALA A 76 -16.95 12.11 1.47
CA ALA A 76 -16.33 11.90 2.78
C ALA A 76 -16.84 12.93 3.81
N ASP A 77 -16.89 14.20 3.44
CA ASP A 77 -17.39 15.28 4.31
C ASP A 77 -18.87 15.08 4.67
N ALA A 78 -19.69 14.68 3.72
CA ALA A 78 -21.11 14.39 3.96
C ALA A 78 -21.34 13.18 4.87
N ASN A 79 -20.38 12.26 4.95
CA ASN A 79 -20.48 11.03 5.74
C ASN A 79 -19.54 11.01 6.96
N VAL A 80 -18.94 12.13 7.33
CA VAL A 80 -17.98 12.22 8.44
C VAL A 80 -18.58 11.80 9.79
N SER A 81 -19.87 12.03 10.00
CA SER A 81 -20.62 11.64 11.22
C SER A 81 -21.06 10.18 11.19
N GLU A 82 -21.09 9.54 10.03
CA GLU A 82 -21.55 8.18 9.84
C GLU A 82 -20.61 7.15 10.51
N THR A 83 -21.15 5.97 10.76
CA THR A 83 -20.36 4.88 11.32
C THR A 83 -19.31 4.37 10.33
N ALA A 84 -18.19 3.85 10.84
CA ALA A 84 -17.18 3.24 9.99
C ALA A 84 -17.73 2.12 9.09
N LYS A 85 -18.78 1.42 9.53
CA LYS A 85 -19.47 0.40 8.74
C LYS A 85 -20.15 1.00 7.49
N VAL A 86 -20.84 2.13 7.66
CA VAL A 86 -21.51 2.85 6.55
C VAL A 86 -20.45 3.39 5.58
N GLN A 87 -19.42 4.05 6.09
CA GLN A 87 -18.33 4.56 5.27
C GLN A 87 -17.64 3.47 4.47
N LYS A 88 -17.31 2.33 5.09
CA LYS A 88 -16.72 1.16 4.41
C LYS A 88 -17.64 0.58 3.34
N LYS A 89 -18.96 0.59 3.59
CA LYS A 89 -19.93 0.16 2.56
C LYS A 89 -19.84 1.04 1.32
N ILE A 90 -19.78 2.36 1.48
CA ILE A 90 -19.66 3.29 0.35
C ILE A 90 -18.33 3.04 -0.41
N VAL A 91 -17.22 2.86 0.30
CA VAL A 91 -15.93 2.51 -0.32
C VAL A 91 -16.05 1.22 -1.14
N ARG A 92 -16.65 0.18 -0.56
CA ARG A 92 -16.90 -1.10 -1.23
C ARG A 92 -17.73 -0.95 -2.50
N ASP A 93 -18.84 -0.21 -2.41
CA ASP A 93 -19.74 0.04 -3.53
C ASP A 93 -19.00 0.75 -4.69
N CYS A 94 -18.13 1.73 -4.38
CA CYS A 94 -17.28 2.40 -5.39
C CYS A 94 -16.23 1.45 -6.00
N LEU A 95 -15.55 0.62 -5.20
CA LEU A 95 -14.54 -0.31 -5.71
C LEU A 95 -15.15 -1.40 -6.60
N ARG A 96 -16.41 -1.77 -6.35
CA ARG A 96 -17.15 -2.75 -7.15
C ARG A 96 -17.94 -2.17 -8.31
N GLY A 97 -18.17 -0.85 -8.30
CA GLY A 97 -19.08 -0.21 -9.27
C GLY A 97 -20.54 -0.46 -8.97
N GLU A 98 -20.91 -0.70 -7.72
CA GLU A 98 -22.29 -0.94 -7.28
C GLU A 98 -23.02 0.40 -7.07
N GLY A 99 -23.85 0.79 -8.03
CA GLY A 99 -24.62 2.05 -8.00
C GLY A 99 -23.76 3.33 -8.10
N ARG A 100 -22.46 3.18 -8.39
CA ARG A 100 -21.49 4.27 -8.56
C ARG A 100 -20.49 3.89 -9.65
N GLU A 101 -19.76 4.88 -10.16
CA GLU A 101 -18.65 4.64 -11.07
C GLU A 101 -17.57 3.78 -10.35
N ARG A 102 -17.09 2.74 -11.05
CA ARG A 102 -16.09 1.83 -10.50
C ARG A 102 -14.74 2.52 -10.45
N VAL A 103 -14.09 2.43 -9.29
CA VAL A 103 -12.72 2.89 -9.10
C VAL A 103 -11.76 1.71 -9.24
N GLU A 104 -10.95 1.73 -10.30
CA GLU A 104 -9.96 0.70 -10.58
C GLU A 104 -8.58 1.12 -10.09
N GLY A 105 -7.73 0.14 -9.76
CA GLY A 105 -6.33 0.38 -9.39
C GLY A 105 -6.14 1.16 -8.09
N PHE A 106 -7.16 1.24 -7.23
CA PHE A 106 -7.03 1.94 -5.96
C PHE A 106 -5.97 1.29 -5.07
N LEU A 107 -5.03 2.13 -4.60
CA LEU A 107 -4.02 1.77 -3.60
C LEU A 107 -4.13 2.73 -2.41
N PRO A 108 -4.20 2.22 -1.17
CA PRO A 108 -4.11 3.06 0.00
C PRO A 108 -2.69 3.66 0.11
N ARG A 109 -2.58 4.85 0.69
CA ARG A 109 -1.32 5.62 0.79
C ARG A 109 -0.15 4.82 1.34
N TYR A 110 -0.39 3.92 2.29
CA TYR A 110 0.67 3.10 2.89
C TYR A 110 1.12 1.91 2.02
N MET A 111 0.51 1.71 0.86
CA MET A 111 0.94 0.73 -0.14
C MET A 111 1.49 1.39 -1.42
N ALA A 112 1.42 2.70 -1.51
CA ALA A 112 2.03 3.47 -2.58
C ALA A 112 3.48 3.87 -2.20
N PHE A 113 4.29 4.21 -3.20
CA PHE A 113 5.63 4.74 -2.97
C PHE A 113 5.73 6.18 -3.52
N PRO A 114 6.21 7.15 -2.73
CA PRO A 114 6.61 7.05 -1.32
C PRO A 114 5.43 6.69 -0.41
N ILE A 115 5.71 5.96 0.67
CA ILE A 115 4.67 5.48 1.59
C ILE A 115 4.06 6.67 2.32
N GLY A 116 2.74 6.79 2.25
CA GLY A 116 1.96 7.79 2.98
C GLY A 116 1.20 7.20 4.17
N GLY A 117 0.68 8.07 5.03
CA GLY A 117 -0.16 7.69 6.17
C GLY A 117 -1.51 8.39 6.15
N TYR A 118 -2.42 7.91 7.00
CA TYR A 118 -3.74 8.51 7.25
C TYR A 118 -3.82 9.24 8.59
N ASP A 119 -2.79 9.15 9.41
CA ASP A 119 -2.70 9.86 10.68
C ASP A 119 -1.85 11.12 10.47
N PRO A 120 -2.44 12.32 10.54
CA PRO A 120 -1.71 13.58 10.39
C PRO A 120 -0.65 13.80 11.47
N ASN A 121 -0.77 13.09 12.62
CA ASN A 121 0.17 13.18 13.72
C ASN A 121 1.33 12.17 13.62
N LYS A 122 1.24 11.23 12.70
CA LYS A 122 2.32 10.28 12.36
C LYS A 122 2.97 10.71 11.05
N THR A 123 3.81 11.72 11.12
CA THR A 123 4.72 12.01 10.03
C THR A 123 5.70 10.82 9.95
N LEU A 124 5.60 10.03 8.89
CA LEU A 124 6.59 9.01 8.62
C LEU A 124 7.92 9.73 8.40
N GLN A 125 8.90 9.45 9.26
CA GLN A 125 10.21 10.11 9.30
C GLN A 125 11.09 9.78 8.07
N ILE A 126 10.52 9.07 7.13
CA ILE A 126 11.14 8.40 5.99
C ILE A 126 11.59 9.42 4.93
N ALA A 127 10.92 10.56 4.82
CA ALA A 127 11.27 11.57 3.82
C ALA A 127 12.67 12.18 4.02
N SER A 128 13.14 12.33 5.27
CA SER A 128 14.46 12.90 5.55
C SER A 128 15.59 11.93 5.21
N ASP A 129 15.40 10.65 5.49
CA ASP A 129 16.42 9.62 5.22
C ASP A 129 16.53 9.37 3.70
N TRP A 130 15.41 9.44 2.96
CA TRP A 130 15.41 9.31 1.51
C TRP A 130 16.24 10.40 0.83
N GLU A 131 16.07 11.67 1.18
CA GLU A 131 16.83 12.77 0.59
C GLU A 131 18.34 12.62 0.84
N ALA A 132 18.73 12.03 1.97
CA ALA A 132 20.13 11.76 2.30
C ALA A 132 20.76 10.65 1.45
N ILE A 133 19.98 9.62 1.09
CA ILE A 133 20.49 8.44 0.37
C ILE A 133 20.17 8.46 -1.14
N LYS A 134 19.22 9.26 -1.58
CA LYS A 134 18.82 9.42 -2.99
C LYS A 134 20.02 9.63 -3.96
N PRO A 135 21.04 10.43 -3.62
CA PRO A 135 22.20 10.60 -4.50
C PRO A 135 22.97 9.31 -4.79
N LEU A 136 22.87 8.30 -3.93
CA LEU A 136 23.53 7.00 -4.11
C LEU A 136 22.88 6.16 -5.24
N PHE A 137 21.66 6.49 -5.63
CA PHE A 137 20.88 5.77 -6.66
C PHE A 137 20.81 6.50 -7.99
N THR A 138 21.19 7.79 -8.05
CA THR A 138 21.37 8.50 -9.31
C THR A 138 22.69 8.06 -9.93
N ARG A 139 22.63 7.13 -10.88
CA ARG A 139 23.77 6.87 -11.78
C ARG A 139 23.86 8.06 -12.77
N GLU A 140 25.01 8.67 -12.85
CA GLU A 140 25.39 9.51 -13.98
C GLU A 140 25.33 8.76 -15.32
#